data_3f459636049b993a90253ce5e642288e
#
_entry.id   3f459636049b993a90253ce5e642288e
#
_cell.length_a   1.000
_cell.length_b   1.000
_cell.length_c   1.000
_cell.angle_alpha   90.00
_cell.angle_beta   90.00
_cell.angle_gamma   90.00
#
_symmetry.space_group_name_H-M   'P 1'
#
loop_
_entity.id
_entity.type
_entity.pdbx_description
1 polymer ?
#
loop_
_entity_poly.entity_id
_entity_poly.type
_entity_poly.pdbx_seq_one_letter_code
_entity_poly.pdbx_strand_id
1 'polypeptide(L)'
;DRYTIWTMQSNYHNLPMINGVPQKFGQEYKATNTVCNEKKRMFSTDIATAYPAEAKVKSWVRSYALDDKKLIIGDIYTLDEAIAPNQMNFLTWGNVTFPSAGKIRIEVKGQKVEMDYPSQFKAELETIKLDDPRLSNVWGKEIYRITLKTEEKKVTGKYGFVIQQVK
;
A
#
# COMPACT_ATOMS: atom_id res chain seq x y z
N ASP A 1 19.13 14.42 -8.33
CA ASP A 1 18.94 13.67 -7.11
C ASP A 1 18.17 12.37 -7.40
N ARG A 2 18.69 11.20 -6.97
CA ARG A 2 18.06 9.90 -7.23
C ARG A 2 16.64 9.78 -6.65
N TYR A 3 16.32 10.50 -5.60
CA TYR A 3 15.01 10.48 -4.96
C TYR A 3 13.92 11.25 -5.72
N THR A 4 14.27 11.92 -6.81
CA THR A 4 13.30 12.48 -7.77
C THR A 4 12.85 11.45 -8.81
N ILE A 5 13.56 10.30 -8.90
CA ILE A 5 13.20 9.19 -9.78
C ILE A 5 11.98 8.49 -9.17
N TRP A 6 10.92 8.31 -9.94
CA TRP A 6 9.65 7.80 -9.46
C TRP A 6 9.77 6.42 -8.78
N THR A 7 10.64 5.53 -9.26
CA THR A 7 10.86 4.21 -8.65
C THR A 7 11.46 4.25 -7.24
N MET A 8 11.96 5.40 -6.83
CA MET A 8 12.53 5.62 -5.48
C MET A 8 11.54 6.31 -4.53
N GLN A 9 10.36 6.68 -5.02
CA GLN A 9 9.34 7.38 -4.23
C GLN A 9 8.37 6.38 -3.60
N SER A 10 8.00 6.58 -2.35
CA SER A 10 7.19 5.63 -1.58
C SER A 10 5.77 5.43 -2.12
N ASN A 11 5.22 6.41 -2.83
CA ASN A 11 3.91 6.31 -3.47
C ASN A 11 3.89 5.38 -4.71
N TYR A 12 5.07 4.90 -5.14
CA TYR A 12 5.23 3.83 -6.13
C TYR A 12 5.67 2.50 -5.48
N HIS A 13 5.39 2.34 -4.21
CA HIS A 13 5.54 1.10 -3.44
C HIS A 13 4.22 0.77 -2.74
N ASN A 14 4.12 -0.40 -2.10
CA ASN A 14 2.91 -0.84 -1.40
C ASN A 14 2.78 -0.15 -0.04
N LEU A 15 2.72 1.18 -0.07
CA LEU A 15 2.73 2.05 1.10
C LEU A 15 1.59 3.09 1.02
N PRO A 16 1.08 3.54 2.17
CA PRO A 16 0.08 4.61 2.19
C PRO A 16 0.67 5.98 1.90
N MET A 17 -0.14 6.86 1.33
CA MET A 17 0.01 8.30 1.47
C MET A 17 -0.90 8.75 2.63
N ILE A 18 -0.31 9.38 3.62
CA ILE A 18 -1.02 9.84 4.83
C ILE A 18 -1.29 11.32 4.70
N ASN A 19 -2.55 11.74 4.80
CA ASN A 19 -2.93 13.12 4.51
C ASN A 19 -2.45 13.62 3.13
N GLY A 20 -2.38 12.72 2.14
CA GLY A 20 -1.85 13.03 0.81
C GLY A 20 -0.33 13.15 0.73
N VAL A 21 0.40 12.82 1.80
CA VAL A 21 1.86 12.97 1.90
C VAL A 21 2.53 11.59 1.84
N PRO A 22 3.53 11.38 0.94
CA PRO A 22 4.34 10.16 0.90
C PRO A 22 5.40 10.15 2.00
N GLN A 23 6.04 8.99 2.20
CA GLN A 23 7.25 8.90 3.03
C GLN A 23 8.35 9.77 2.46
N LYS A 24 9.25 10.24 3.33
CA LYS A 24 10.41 11.01 2.95
C LYS A 24 11.67 10.16 3.02
N PHE A 25 12.65 10.50 2.22
CA PHE A 25 13.97 9.90 2.29
C PHE A 25 14.84 10.59 3.35
N GLY A 26 15.77 9.84 3.93
CA GLY A 26 16.68 10.32 4.95
C GLY A 26 16.86 9.29 6.06
N GLN A 27 17.99 9.29 6.72
CA GLN A 27 18.30 8.34 7.80
C GLN A 27 17.34 8.47 8.98
N GLU A 28 16.79 9.65 9.18
CA GLU A 28 15.84 10.00 10.23
C GLU A 28 14.43 9.44 9.96
N TYR A 29 14.07 9.21 8.67
CA TYR A 29 12.76 8.71 8.27
C TYR A 29 12.75 7.19 8.23
N LYS A 30 12.32 6.57 9.31
CA LYS A 30 12.33 5.10 9.46
C LYS A 30 11.16 4.62 10.31
N ALA A 31 10.74 3.39 10.07
CA ALA A 31 9.76 2.72 10.92
C ALA A 31 10.34 2.40 12.31
N THR A 32 9.47 2.30 13.29
CA THR A 32 9.79 2.03 14.70
C THR A 32 8.88 0.95 15.27
N ASN A 33 9.14 0.50 16.49
CA ASN A 33 8.29 -0.46 17.21
C ASN A 33 7.97 -1.72 16.38
N THR A 34 9.00 -2.27 15.73
CA THR A 34 8.85 -3.46 14.91
C THR A 34 8.74 -4.71 15.78
N VAL A 35 7.71 -5.52 15.52
CA VAL A 35 7.44 -6.78 16.21
C VAL A 35 7.26 -7.88 15.17
N CYS A 36 7.97 -9.00 15.38
CA CYS A 36 7.79 -10.22 14.62
C CYS A 36 7.36 -11.36 15.56
N ASN A 37 6.27 -12.04 15.23
CA ASN A 37 5.80 -13.20 15.96
C ASN A 37 5.69 -14.39 15.01
N GLU A 38 6.73 -15.22 14.97
CA GLU A 38 6.81 -16.36 14.05
C GLU A 38 5.71 -17.40 14.32
N LYS A 39 5.37 -17.67 15.60
CA LYS A 39 4.33 -18.65 15.96
C LYS A 39 2.97 -18.23 15.44
N LYS A 40 2.67 -16.93 15.46
CA LYS A 40 1.43 -16.36 14.93
C LYS A 40 1.55 -15.97 13.45
N ARG A 41 2.72 -16.12 12.86
CA ARG A 41 3.03 -15.68 11.49
C ARG A 41 2.60 -14.23 11.24
N MET A 42 2.97 -13.37 12.19
CA MET A 42 2.62 -11.95 12.20
C MET A 42 3.87 -11.07 12.26
N PHE A 43 3.79 -9.96 11.53
CA PHE A 43 4.75 -8.87 11.58
C PHE A 43 4.00 -7.56 11.72
N SER A 44 4.49 -6.63 12.52
CA SER A 44 3.95 -5.27 12.61
C SER A 44 5.03 -4.24 12.86
N THR A 45 4.79 -3.02 12.40
CA THR A 45 5.71 -1.89 12.61
C THR A 45 4.92 -0.58 12.57
N ASP A 46 5.35 0.41 13.35
CA ASP A 46 4.84 1.76 13.27
C ASP A 46 5.63 2.53 12.20
N ILE A 47 4.94 2.96 11.15
CA ILE A 47 5.54 3.67 10.02
C ILE A 47 5.42 5.19 10.12
N ALA A 48 4.84 5.73 11.18
CA ALA A 48 4.56 7.16 11.31
C ALA A 48 5.83 8.02 11.18
N THR A 49 6.93 7.62 11.80
CA THR A 49 8.19 8.36 11.77
C THR A 49 8.96 8.27 10.44
N ALA A 50 8.46 7.48 9.47
CA ALA A 50 8.95 7.49 8.10
C ALA A 50 8.32 8.62 7.25
N TYR A 51 7.35 9.35 7.80
CA TYR A 51 6.68 10.46 7.14
C TYR A 51 7.16 11.80 7.69
N PRO A 52 7.21 12.85 6.85
CA PRO A 52 7.56 14.19 7.32
C PRO A 52 6.42 14.80 8.15
N ALA A 53 6.71 15.88 8.85
CA ALA A 53 5.77 16.55 9.77
C ALA A 53 4.45 17.00 9.09
N GLU A 54 4.50 17.26 7.79
CA GLU A 54 3.35 17.65 6.98
C GLU A 54 2.28 16.56 6.91
N ALA A 55 2.66 15.29 7.10
CA ALA A 55 1.70 14.19 7.13
C ALA A 55 0.81 14.20 8.39
N LYS A 56 1.17 14.98 9.42
CA LYS A 56 0.40 15.10 10.67
C LYS A 56 0.03 13.77 11.31
N VAL A 57 0.89 12.76 11.14
CA VAL A 57 0.66 11.41 11.66
C VAL A 57 1.34 11.25 13.00
N LYS A 58 0.55 10.83 14.00
CA LYS A 58 1.03 10.52 15.35
C LYS A 58 1.46 9.06 15.47
N SER A 59 0.68 8.15 14.91
CA SER A 59 0.93 6.72 14.91
C SER A 59 0.28 6.08 13.69
N TRP A 60 0.95 5.14 13.05
CA TRP A 60 0.40 4.31 11.99
C TRP A 60 1.02 2.92 12.05
N VAL A 61 0.32 2.00 12.72
CA VAL A 61 0.80 0.63 12.87
C VAL A 61 0.26 -0.21 11.72
N ARG A 62 1.16 -0.69 10.88
CA ARG A 62 0.87 -1.64 9.81
C ARG A 62 1.25 -3.04 10.25
N SER A 63 0.33 -3.97 10.08
CA SER A 63 0.53 -5.38 10.40
C SER A 63 0.30 -6.27 9.19
N TYR A 64 1.00 -7.40 9.16
CA TYR A 64 0.87 -8.46 8.19
C TYR A 64 0.68 -9.78 8.93
N ALA A 65 -0.31 -10.55 8.54
CA ALA A 65 -0.55 -11.88 9.08
C ALA A 65 -0.76 -12.88 7.94
N LEU A 66 -0.10 -14.03 8.04
CA LEU A 66 -0.32 -15.16 7.15
C LEU A 66 -1.25 -16.15 7.84
N ASP A 67 -2.46 -16.29 7.30
CA ASP A 67 -3.44 -17.26 7.77
C ASP A 67 -3.78 -18.22 6.63
N ASP A 68 -3.21 -19.41 6.69
CA ASP A 68 -3.29 -20.43 5.66
C ASP A 68 -2.90 -19.89 4.27
N LYS A 69 -3.87 -19.67 3.37
CA LYS A 69 -3.64 -19.14 2.01
C LYS A 69 -3.96 -17.65 1.88
N LYS A 70 -4.12 -16.96 2.99
CA LYS A 70 -4.46 -15.53 3.05
C LYS A 70 -3.33 -14.71 3.62
N LEU A 71 -3.08 -13.57 3.00
CA LEU A 71 -2.30 -12.48 3.59
C LEU A 71 -3.27 -11.41 4.05
N ILE A 72 -3.24 -11.12 5.34
CA ILE A 72 -4.07 -10.07 5.95
C ILE A 72 -3.16 -8.89 6.24
N ILE A 73 -3.50 -7.72 5.68
CA ILE A 73 -2.82 -6.46 5.94
C ILE A 73 -3.76 -5.60 6.79
N GLY A 74 -3.29 -5.15 7.94
CA GLY A 74 -4.04 -4.27 8.82
C GLY A 74 -3.31 -2.95 9.04
N ASP A 75 -4.07 -1.85 9.05
CA ASP A 75 -3.59 -0.52 9.42
C ASP A 75 -4.43 0.03 10.55
N ILE A 76 -3.79 0.54 11.60
CA ILE A 76 -4.44 1.26 12.70
C ILE A 76 -3.69 2.57 12.86
N TYR A 77 -4.40 3.70 12.78
CA TYR A 77 -3.76 5.00 12.78
C TYR A 77 -4.40 6.03 13.71
N THR A 78 -3.57 6.99 14.10
CA THR A 78 -3.95 8.24 14.75
C THR A 78 -3.19 9.38 14.08
N LEU A 79 -3.92 10.41 13.66
CA LEU A 79 -3.37 11.66 13.11
C LEU A 79 -3.51 12.77 14.15
N ASP A 80 -2.62 13.75 14.13
CA ASP A 80 -2.79 15.00 14.88
C ASP A 80 -3.87 15.87 14.22
N GLU A 81 -3.97 15.79 12.89
CA GLU A 81 -4.95 16.53 12.08
C GLU A 81 -5.28 15.73 10.81
N ALA A 82 -6.54 15.70 10.41
CA ALA A 82 -7.00 15.08 9.17
C ALA A 82 -7.19 16.16 8.09
N ILE A 83 -6.16 16.41 7.30
CA ILE A 83 -6.12 17.49 6.28
C ILE A 83 -6.64 16.99 4.93
N ALA A 84 -6.20 15.81 4.50
CA ALA A 84 -6.53 15.20 3.23
C ALA A 84 -6.89 13.72 3.38
N PRO A 85 -7.58 13.12 2.40
CA PRO A 85 -7.85 11.69 2.42
C PRO A 85 -6.57 10.85 2.44
N ASN A 86 -6.57 9.74 3.19
CA ASN A 86 -5.54 8.74 3.10
C ASN A 86 -5.71 7.92 1.82
N GLN A 87 -4.59 7.48 1.25
CA GLN A 87 -4.55 6.67 0.04
C GLN A 87 -3.64 5.46 0.25
N MET A 88 -4.12 4.27 -0.08
CA MET A 88 -3.30 3.06 -0.16
C MET A 88 -2.82 2.86 -1.59
N ASN A 89 -1.56 2.51 -1.76
CA ASN A 89 -0.99 2.15 -3.06
C ASN A 89 -0.60 0.68 -3.06
N PHE A 90 -0.90 0.01 -4.18
CA PHE A 90 -0.43 -1.35 -4.45
C PHE A 90 0.06 -1.41 -5.89
N LEU A 91 1.27 -1.93 -6.09
CA LEU A 91 1.86 -2.08 -7.42
C LEU A 91 1.86 -3.54 -7.83
N THR A 92 1.59 -3.76 -9.10
CA THR A 92 1.65 -5.09 -9.72
C THR A 92 1.99 -4.99 -11.20
N TRP A 93 2.59 -6.05 -11.74
CA TRP A 93 2.76 -6.24 -13.18
C TRP A 93 1.71 -7.18 -13.79
N GLY A 94 0.86 -7.77 -12.94
CA GLY A 94 -0.24 -8.61 -13.36
C GLY A 94 -1.43 -7.82 -13.90
N ASN A 95 -2.28 -8.47 -14.69
CA ASN A 95 -3.52 -7.89 -15.15
C ASN A 95 -4.46 -7.63 -13.98
N VAL A 96 -4.98 -6.42 -13.90
CA VAL A 96 -5.87 -5.98 -12.82
C VAL A 96 -7.29 -5.85 -13.36
N THR A 97 -8.25 -6.47 -12.66
CA THR A 97 -9.68 -6.30 -12.90
C THR A 97 -10.42 -6.05 -11.59
N PHE A 98 -11.62 -5.47 -11.70
CA PHE A 98 -12.50 -5.18 -10.58
C PHE A 98 -13.79 -6.00 -10.73
N PRO A 99 -13.81 -7.27 -10.25
CA PRO A 99 -14.95 -8.17 -10.47
C PRO A 99 -16.23 -7.73 -9.75
N SER A 100 -16.09 -7.03 -8.63
CA SER A 100 -17.22 -6.45 -7.88
C SER A 100 -16.72 -5.30 -6.97
N ALA A 101 -17.63 -4.53 -6.40
CA ALA A 101 -17.31 -3.52 -5.43
C ALA A 101 -16.56 -4.16 -4.23
N GLY A 102 -15.48 -3.52 -3.78
CA GLY A 102 -14.66 -4.00 -2.67
C GLY A 102 -13.70 -5.14 -3.02
N LYS A 103 -13.57 -5.51 -4.31
CA LYS A 103 -12.74 -6.63 -4.75
C LYS A 103 -11.87 -6.27 -5.95
N ILE A 104 -10.59 -6.61 -5.86
CA ILE A 104 -9.61 -6.47 -6.94
C ILE A 104 -9.07 -7.86 -7.26
N ARG A 105 -8.99 -8.18 -8.55
CA ARG A 105 -8.35 -9.41 -9.02
C ARG A 105 -7.08 -9.07 -9.79
N ILE A 106 -6.01 -9.78 -9.47
CA ILE A 106 -4.73 -9.68 -10.15
C ILE A 106 -4.39 -11.04 -10.74
N GLU A 107 -4.08 -11.09 -12.03
CA GLU A 107 -3.74 -12.32 -12.72
C GLU A 107 -2.35 -12.24 -13.34
N VAL A 108 -1.53 -13.26 -13.08
CA VAL A 108 -0.20 -13.43 -13.62
C VAL A 108 -0.02 -14.86 -14.11
N LYS A 109 0.21 -15.06 -15.40
CA LYS A 109 0.48 -16.38 -16.00
C LYS A 109 -0.55 -17.45 -15.59
N GLY A 110 -1.82 -17.08 -15.58
CA GLY A 110 -2.94 -17.99 -15.23
C GLY A 110 -3.13 -18.19 -13.72
N GLN A 111 -2.26 -17.63 -12.87
CA GLN A 111 -2.46 -17.62 -11.43
C GLN A 111 -3.24 -16.35 -11.05
N LYS A 112 -4.20 -16.50 -10.16
CA LYS A 112 -5.09 -15.41 -9.75
C LYS A 112 -5.00 -15.19 -8.25
N VAL A 113 -4.95 -13.93 -7.84
CA VAL A 113 -5.19 -13.51 -6.46
C VAL A 113 -6.32 -12.50 -6.44
N GLU A 114 -7.08 -12.49 -5.36
CA GLU A 114 -8.08 -11.46 -5.11
C GLU A 114 -7.74 -10.73 -3.82
N MET A 115 -7.92 -9.42 -3.83
CA MET A 115 -7.82 -8.55 -2.67
C MET A 115 -9.19 -7.99 -2.34
N ASP A 116 -9.66 -8.26 -1.12
CA ASP A 116 -10.81 -7.59 -0.55
C ASP A 116 -10.34 -6.31 0.16
N TYR A 117 -11.04 -5.22 -0.06
CA TYR A 117 -10.75 -3.93 0.56
C TYR A 117 -12.01 -3.28 1.15
N PRO A 118 -11.86 -2.42 2.18
CA PRO A 118 -12.99 -1.79 2.85
C PRO A 118 -13.82 -0.88 1.91
N SER A 119 -15.14 -0.86 2.13
CA SER A 119 -16.09 -0.11 1.29
C SER A 119 -15.91 1.41 1.29
N GLN A 120 -15.23 1.97 2.29
CA GLN A 120 -14.91 3.41 2.33
C GLN A 120 -13.85 3.82 1.30
N PHE A 121 -13.20 2.86 0.64
CA PHE A 121 -12.23 3.15 -0.41
C PHE A 121 -12.88 3.15 -1.79
N LYS A 122 -12.44 4.11 -2.60
CA LYS A 122 -12.65 4.11 -4.04
C LYS A 122 -11.36 3.64 -4.72
N ALA A 123 -11.49 2.63 -5.58
CA ALA A 123 -10.36 2.06 -6.30
C ALA A 123 -10.18 2.71 -7.67
N GLU A 124 -8.94 3.02 -8.02
CA GLU A 124 -8.53 3.50 -9.34
C GLU A 124 -7.31 2.72 -9.81
N LEU A 125 -7.15 2.59 -11.12
CA LEU A 125 -6.02 1.92 -11.76
C LEU A 125 -5.25 2.91 -12.63
N GLU A 126 -3.95 3.02 -12.38
CA GLU A 126 -3.01 3.75 -13.20
C GLU A 126 -2.09 2.78 -13.94
N THR A 127 -1.94 2.98 -15.25
CA THR A 127 -0.96 2.26 -16.06
C THR A 127 0.32 3.08 -16.17
N ILE A 128 1.44 2.50 -15.76
CA ILE A 128 2.77 3.12 -15.81
C ILE A 128 3.57 2.43 -16.90
N LYS A 129 3.85 3.16 -17.98
CA LYS A 129 4.69 2.67 -19.07
C LYS A 129 6.16 2.64 -18.65
N LEU A 130 6.85 1.58 -19.04
CA LEU A 130 8.26 1.35 -18.71
C LEU A 130 9.11 1.51 -19.97
N ASP A 131 9.51 2.75 -20.26
CA ASP A 131 10.34 3.07 -21.41
C ASP A 131 11.83 2.78 -21.20
N ASP A 132 12.26 2.68 -19.92
CA ASP A 132 13.64 2.34 -19.57
C ASP A 132 13.87 0.82 -19.74
N PRO A 133 14.81 0.38 -20.61
CA PRO A 133 15.09 -1.05 -20.80
C PRO A 133 15.51 -1.79 -19.55
N ARG A 134 16.10 -1.12 -18.56
CA ARG A 134 16.47 -1.73 -17.27
C ARG A 134 15.24 -2.18 -16.48
N LEU A 135 14.11 -1.52 -16.66
CA LEU A 135 12.83 -1.85 -16.05
C LEU A 135 12.01 -2.78 -16.96
N SER A 136 11.88 -2.43 -18.24
CA SER A 136 11.01 -3.18 -19.16
C SER A 136 11.50 -4.58 -19.47
N ASN A 137 12.82 -4.84 -19.42
CA ASN A 137 13.35 -6.20 -19.57
C ASN A 137 12.99 -7.12 -18.40
N VAL A 138 12.68 -6.57 -17.23
CA VAL A 138 12.33 -7.35 -16.03
C VAL A 138 10.81 -7.44 -15.84
N TRP A 139 10.12 -6.32 -15.97
CA TRP A 139 8.70 -6.17 -15.61
C TRP A 139 7.76 -6.16 -16.82
N GLY A 140 8.28 -6.11 -18.05
CA GLY A 140 7.49 -5.93 -19.27
C GLY A 140 7.30 -4.45 -19.63
N LYS A 141 6.42 -4.19 -20.58
CA LYS A 141 6.21 -2.84 -21.12
C LYS A 141 5.52 -1.86 -20.18
N GLU A 142 4.81 -2.39 -19.20
CA GLU A 142 4.02 -1.59 -18.26
C GLU A 142 3.80 -2.33 -16.94
N ILE A 143 3.58 -1.56 -15.88
CA ILE A 143 3.11 -2.02 -14.59
C ILE A 143 1.89 -1.19 -14.18
N TYR A 144 1.21 -1.63 -13.15
CA TYR A 144 -0.02 -0.99 -12.67
C TYR A 144 0.12 -0.55 -11.24
N ARG A 145 -0.38 0.64 -10.93
CA ARG A 145 -0.60 1.12 -9.58
C ARG A 145 -2.09 1.14 -9.29
N ILE A 146 -2.50 0.37 -8.31
CA ILE A 146 -3.83 0.40 -7.74
C ILE A 146 -3.83 1.42 -6.61
N THR A 147 -4.69 2.42 -6.68
CA THR A 147 -4.88 3.40 -5.63
C THR A 147 -6.24 3.20 -4.98
N LEU A 148 -6.24 3.06 -3.65
CA LEU A 148 -7.44 2.99 -2.83
C LEU A 148 -7.50 4.26 -2.00
N LYS A 149 -8.43 5.16 -2.28
CA LYS A 149 -8.56 6.46 -1.65
C LYS A 149 -9.85 6.56 -0.87
N THR A 150 -9.77 7.03 0.37
CA THR A 150 -10.98 7.35 1.15
C THR A 150 -11.53 8.70 0.75
N GLU A 151 -12.83 8.90 0.89
CA GLU A 151 -13.43 10.23 0.81
C GLU A 151 -13.47 10.91 2.18
N GLU A 152 -13.46 10.11 3.25
CA GLU A 152 -13.53 10.59 4.62
C GLU A 152 -12.16 11.04 5.15
N LYS A 153 -12.17 12.11 5.92
CA LYS A 153 -11.03 12.61 6.68
C LYS A 153 -11.29 12.34 8.16
N LYS A 154 -10.57 11.37 8.72
CA LYS A 154 -10.70 10.98 10.13
C LYS A 154 -9.35 11.01 10.81
N VAL A 155 -9.29 11.53 12.03
CA VAL A 155 -8.06 11.57 12.85
C VAL A 155 -7.68 10.20 13.40
N THR A 156 -8.62 9.26 13.47
CA THR A 156 -8.36 7.86 13.88
C THR A 156 -9.11 6.92 12.96
N GLY A 157 -8.57 5.74 12.76
CA GLY A 157 -9.24 4.70 11.98
C GLY A 157 -8.43 3.43 11.88
N LYS A 158 -9.04 2.47 11.20
CA LYS A 158 -8.42 1.20 10.85
C LYS A 158 -8.85 0.74 9.47
N TYR A 159 -7.94 0.10 8.76
CA TYR A 159 -8.18 -0.50 7.45
C TYR A 159 -7.73 -1.95 7.48
N GLY A 160 -8.41 -2.81 6.76
CA GLY A 160 -8.06 -4.21 6.61
C GLY A 160 -8.16 -4.64 5.14
N PHE A 161 -7.13 -5.35 4.67
CA PHE A 161 -7.07 -5.89 3.31
C PHE A 161 -6.78 -7.38 3.40
N VAL A 162 -7.50 -8.18 2.63
CA VAL A 162 -7.31 -9.63 2.59
C VAL A 162 -6.95 -10.03 1.18
N ILE A 163 -5.76 -10.60 1.00
CA ILE A 163 -5.27 -11.09 -0.28
C ILE A 163 -5.24 -12.62 -0.22
N GLN A 164 -5.87 -13.28 -1.18
CA GLN A 164 -5.90 -14.74 -1.25
C GLN A 164 -5.79 -15.24 -2.68
N GLN A 165 -5.18 -16.40 -2.84
CA GLN A 165 -5.17 -17.10 -4.11
C GLN A 165 -6.57 -17.64 -4.40
N VAL A 166 -7.02 -17.49 -5.62
CA VAL A 166 -8.27 -18.04 -6.12
C VAL A 166 -8.01 -18.98 -7.31
N LYS A 167 -8.94 -19.92 -7.53
CA LYS A 167 -8.84 -20.87 -8.65
C LYS A 167 -9.26 -20.26 -9.99
#